data_2462d2cc0517db6be0435efaed5581ce
#
_entry.id   2462d2cc0517db6be0435efaed5581ce
#
_cell.length_a   1.000
_cell.length_b   1.000
_cell.length_c   1.000
_cell.angle_alpha   90.00
_cell.angle_beta   90.00
_cell.angle_gamma   90.00
#
_symmetry.space_group_name_H-M   'P 1'
#
loop_
_entity.id
_entity.type
_entity.pdbx_description
1 polymer ?
#
loop_
_entity_poly.entity_id
_entity_poly.type
_entity_poly.pdbx_seq_one_letter_code
_entity_poly.pdbx_strand_id
1 'polypeptide(L)'
;PTRVVAGQAMLYSSGTTGKPKGIRPPLPVEAPDNYNASKAWVVMTFGYKNGEGVHLVNGPLHHSGPSVYATVALHYGHTVILIDKWDPELALGLIEQHRVTNTFMVPTMFVRILKLPEEVRARYDLSSLTVMIHAAAPCPPPVKEAMIAWLGPILYESYGGTEGAGTTCSAEQWLQKPGTVGPPAPGVTIKIFDDDGKELGVGEIGS
;
A
#
# COMPACT_ATOMS: atom_id res chain seq x y z
N PRO A 1 -21.65 23.20 -23.33
CA PRO A 1 -21.16 21.90 -22.90
C PRO A 1 -20.71 22.01 -21.45
N THR A 2 -21.34 21.20 -20.59
CA THR A 2 -20.97 21.11 -19.19
C THR A 2 -19.56 20.55 -19.12
N ARG A 3 -18.63 21.28 -18.52
CA ARG A 3 -17.26 20.82 -18.32
C ARG A 3 -17.29 19.57 -17.43
N VAL A 4 -16.94 18.42 -17.98
CA VAL A 4 -16.81 17.18 -17.22
C VAL A 4 -15.46 17.23 -16.52
N VAL A 5 -15.45 17.06 -15.19
CA VAL A 5 -14.25 16.96 -14.37
C VAL A 5 -14.18 15.57 -13.74
N ALA A 6 -12.98 15.13 -13.42
CA ALA A 6 -12.79 13.87 -12.71
C ALA A 6 -13.47 13.93 -11.33
N GLY A 7 -14.10 12.83 -10.93
CA GLY A 7 -14.62 12.65 -9.58
C GLY A 7 -13.49 12.33 -8.58
N GLN A 8 -13.80 12.47 -7.30
CA GLN A 8 -12.89 12.09 -6.21
C GLN A 8 -13.65 11.28 -5.18
N ALA A 9 -13.07 10.17 -4.72
CA ALA A 9 -13.66 9.38 -3.67
C ALA A 9 -13.62 10.16 -2.34
N MET A 10 -14.73 10.12 -1.60
CA MET A 10 -14.79 10.57 -0.21
C MET A 10 -14.82 9.33 0.67
N LEU A 11 -13.80 9.15 1.49
CA LEU A 11 -13.68 8.02 2.38
C LEU A 11 -14.02 8.43 3.82
N TYR A 12 -14.52 7.48 4.61
CA TYR A 12 -14.80 7.70 6.01
C TYR A 12 -13.78 6.94 6.87
N SER A 13 -13.19 7.63 7.84
CA SER A 13 -12.42 7.01 8.92
C SER A 13 -13.29 6.87 10.17
N SER A 14 -12.94 5.92 11.06
CA SER A 14 -13.64 5.76 12.34
C SER A 14 -13.52 6.98 13.26
N GLY A 15 -12.54 7.86 12.99
CA GLY A 15 -12.22 9.02 13.82
C GLY A 15 -11.62 8.62 15.18
N THR A 16 -10.69 9.42 15.68
CA THR A 16 -10.06 9.23 16.99
C THR A 16 -11.01 9.53 18.16
N THR A 17 -12.09 10.25 17.90
CA THR A 17 -13.10 10.67 18.90
C THR A 17 -14.35 9.80 18.89
N GLY A 18 -14.34 8.65 18.19
CA GLY A 18 -15.48 7.72 18.10
C GLY A 18 -16.59 8.13 17.11
N LYS A 19 -16.51 9.31 16.51
CA LYS A 19 -17.44 9.72 15.42
C LYS A 19 -16.75 9.56 14.07
N PRO A 20 -17.41 8.91 13.08
CA PRO A 20 -16.84 8.80 11.73
C PRO A 20 -16.56 10.18 11.14
N LYS A 21 -15.39 10.32 10.52
CA LYS A 21 -14.98 11.55 9.81
C LYS A 21 -14.92 11.28 8.31
N GLY A 22 -15.61 12.08 7.52
CA GLY A 22 -15.50 12.06 6.07
C GLY A 22 -14.26 12.83 5.61
N ILE A 23 -13.36 12.13 4.94
CA ILE A 23 -12.18 12.73 4.31
C ILE A 23 -12.56 13.09 2.87
N ARG A 24 -12.74 14.39 2.62
CA ARG A 24 -13.13 14.91 1.31
C ARG A 24 -11.96 15.69 0.69
N PRO A 25 -11.17 15.06 -0.19
CA PRO A 25 -10.16 15.78 -0.95
C PRO A 25 -10.79 16.84 -1.86
N PRO A 26 -10.05 17.90 -2.24
CA PRO A 26 -10.49 18.84 -3.27
C PRO A 26 -10.81 18.10 -4.56
N LEU A 27 -11.89 18.50 -5.24
CA LEU A 27 -12.20 17.94 -6.55
C LEU A 27 -11.11 18.32 -7.55
N PRO A 28 -10.61 17.37 -8.36
CA PRO A 28 -9.67 17.68 -9.41
C PRO A 28 -10.32 18.64 -10.43
N VAL A 29 -9.51 19.55 -10.95
CA VAL A 29 -9.95 20.47 -12.02
C VAL A 29 -9.71 19.90 -13.42
N GLU A 30 -8.98 18.77 -13.49
CA GLU A 30 -8.63 18.09 -14.73
C GLU A 30 -9.82 17.31 -15.30
N ALA A 31 -9.76 17.05 -16.60
CA ALA A 31 -10.65 16.12 -17.27
C ALA A 31 -10.43 14.68 -16.77
N PRO A 32 -11.45 13.80 -16.82
CA PRO A 32 -11.31 12.40 -16.37
C PRO A 32 -10.14 11.66 -17.01
N ASP A 33 -9.85 11.92 -18.28
CA ASP A 33 -8.77 11.29 -19.03
C ASP A 33 -7.37 11.63 -18.46
N ASN A 34 -7.23 12.79 -17.84
CA ASN A 34 -5.98 13.23 -17.22
C ASN A 34 -5.87 12.81 -15.75
N TYR A 35 -6.93 12.28 -15.16
CA TYR A 35 -6.92 11.86 -13.75
C TYR A 35 -5.93 10.74 -13.47
N ASN A 36 -5.64 9.90 -14.45
CA ASN A 36 -4.65 8.85 -14.33
C ASN A 36 -3.24 9.40 -14.05
N ALA A 37 -2.93 10.60 -14.51
CA ALA A 37 -1.65 11.25 -14.20
C ALA A 37 -1.46 11.45 -12.68
N SER A 38 -2.53 11.71 -11.94
CA SER A 38 -2.48 11.85 -10.48
C SER A 38 -2.17 10.54 -9.75
N LYS A 39 -2.32 9.39 -10.42
CA LYS A 39 -2.02 8.05 -9.91
C LYS A 39 -0.68 7.51 -10.41
N ALA A 40 -0.01 8.25 -11.29
CA ALA A 40 1.28 7.85 -11.85
C ALA A 40 2.36 7.60 -10.79
N TRP A 41 2.24 8.24 -9.62
CA TRP A 41 3.16 8.00 -8.50
C TRP A 41 3.21 6.52 -8.07
N VAL A 42 2.10 5.80 -8.11
CA VAL A 42 2.08 4.35 -7.80
C VAL A 42 2.91 3.58 -8.81
N VAL A 43 2.75 3.91 -10.10
CA VAL A 43 3.52 3.27 -11.18
C VAL A 43 5.00 3.61 -11.06
N MET A 44 5.33 4.88 -10.83
CA MET A 44 6.72 5.33 -10.69
C MET A 44 7.40 4.77 -9.45
N THR A 45 6.68 4.67 -8.33
CA THR A 45 7.23 4.19 -7.06
C THR A 45 7.35 2.68 -7.01
N PHE A 46 6.35 1.96 -7.52
CA PHE A 46 6.26 0.50 -7.38
C PHE A 46 6.46 -0.27 -8.68
N GLY A 47 6.70 0.43 -9.80
CA GLY A 47 7.02 -0.20 -11.08
C GLY A 47 5.86 -0.96 -11.71
N TYR A 48 4.60 -0.56 -11.48
CA TYR A 48 3.45 -1.16 -12.14
C TYR A 48 3.58 -1.01 -13.66
N LYS A 49 3.46 -2.10 -14.39
CA LYS A 49 3.51 -2.08 -15.86
C LYS A 49 2.13 -1.79 -16.44
N ASN A 50 2.08 -0.90 -17.42
CA ASN A 50 0.83 -0.56 -18.09
C ASN A 50 0.32 -1.71 -18.94
N GLY A 51 -0.94 -2.08 -18.79
CA GLY A 51 -1.60 -3.15 -19.55
C GLY A 51 -1.20 -4.58 -19.16
N GLU A 52 -0.19 -4.72 -18.31
CA GLU A 52 0.34 -6.03 -17.92
C GLU A 52 0.36 -6.16 -16.41
N GLY A 53 -0.50 -6.96 -15.86
CA GLY A 53 -0.46 -7.26 -14.44
C GLY A 53 -1.74 -7.88 -13.91
N VAL A 54 -1.60 -8.51 -12.77
CA VAL A 54 -2.69 -9.08 -12.00
C VAL A 54 -2.56 -8.59 -10.57
N HIS A 55 -3.57 -7.88 -10.09
CA HIS A 55 -3.64 -7.34 -8.74
C HIS A 55 -4.56 -8.17 -7.85
N LEU A 56 -4.04 -8.68 -6.73
CA LEU A 56 -4.85 -9.37 -5.73
C LEU A 56 -5.26 -8.42 -4.61
N VAL A 57 -6.55 -8.28 -4.41
CA VAL A 57 -7.15 -7.47 -3.35
C VAL A 57 -7.43 -8.34 -2.14
N ASN A 58 -6.62 -8.20 -1.10
CA ASN A 58 -6.70 -8.99 0.13
C ASN A 58 -7.58 -8.38 1.22
N GLY A 59 -8.07 -7.19 1.04
CA GLY A 59 -8.84 -6.47 2.06
C GLY A 59 -10.11 -5.82 1.51
N PRO A 60 -11.00 -5.38 2.41
CA PRO A 60 -12.25 -4.77 2.01
C PRO A 60 -12.05 -3.45 1.25
N LEU A 61 -12.77 -3.29 0.13
CA LEU A 61 -12.65 -2.08 -0.72
C LEU A 61 -13.20 -0.79 -0.08
N HIS A 62 -13.84 -0.87 1.08
CA HIS A 62 -14.23 0.33 1.83
C HIS A 62 -13.06 0.94 2.63
N HIS A 63 -11.93 0.25 2.75
CA HIS A 63 -10.69 0.82 3.29
C HIS A 63 -9.85 1.47 2.18
N SER A 64 -9.17 2.58 2.52
CA SER A 64 -8.37 3.36 1.57
C SER A 64 -7.26 2.56 0.90
N GLY A 65 -6.49 1.77 1.65
CA GLY A 65 -5.40 0.98 1.09
C GLY A 65 -5.86 0.03 -0.03
N PRO A 66 -6.69 -0.99 0.26
CA PRO A 66 -7.20 -1.90 -0.76
C PRO A 66 -7.88 -1.19 -1.93
N SER A 67 -8.68 -0.14 -1.65
CA SER A 67 -9.39 0.62 -2.67
C SER A 67 -8.46 1.37 -3.62
N VAL A 68 -7.46 2.08 -3.09
CA VAL A 68 -6.52 2.87 -3.89
C VAL A 68 -5.73 1.98 -4.85
N TYR A 69 -5.11 0.91 -4.33
CA TYR A 69 -4.27 0.05 -5.17
C TYR A 69 -5.08 -0.76 -6.19
N ALA A 70 -6.29 -1.22 -5.84
CA ALA A 70 -7.20 -1.86 -6.80
C ALA A 70 -7.64 -0.88 -7.91
N THR A 71 -8.00 0.35 -7.55
CA THR A 71 -8.41 1.38 -8.51
C THR A 71 -7.25 1.73 -9.45
N VAL A 72 -6.03 1.89 -8.92
CA VAL A 72 -4.85 2.14 -9.76
C VAL A 72 -4.61 0.97 -10.71
N ALA A 73 -4.65 -0.26 -10.21
CA ALA A 73 -4.48 -1.46 -11.03
C ALA A 73 -5.47 -1.49 -12.21
N LEU A 74 -6.77 -1.22 -11.95
CA LEU A 74 -7.79 -1.13 -13.00
C LEU A 74 -7.48 -0.03 -14.03
N HIS A 75 -7.08 1.17 -13.59
CA HIS A 75 -6.76 2.28 -14.48
C HIS A 75 -5.55 1.99 -15.38
N TYR A 76 -4.62 1.16 -14.91
CA TYR A 76 -3.46 0.73 -15.69
C TYR A 76 -3.69 -0.60 -16.44
N GLY A 77 -4.94 -1.06 -16.54
CA GLY A 77 -5.33 -2.22 -17.34
C GLY A 77 -4.96 -3.57 -16.73
N HIS A 78 -4.69 -3.63 -15.42
CA HIS A 78 -4.45 -4.90 -14.75
C HIS A 78 -5.75 -5.69 -14.56
N THR A 79 -5.66 -7.00 -14.58
CA THR A 79 -6.71 -7.86 -14.03
C THR A 79 -6.76 -7.71 -12.52
N VAL A 80 -7.97 -7.55 -11.95
CA VAL A 80 -8.15 -7.42 -10.49
C VAL A 80 -8.91 -8.63 -9.97
N ILE A 81 -8.34 -9.29 -8.97
CA ILE A 81 -8.91 -10.46 -8.29
C ILE A 81 -9.32 -10.04 -6.90
N LEU A 82 -10.56 -10.33 -6.52
CA LEU A 82 -11.14 -10.02 -5.21
C LEU A 82 -11.27 -11.29 -4.37
N ILE A 83 -10.93 -11.19 -3.09
CA ILE A 83 -11.21 -12.23 -2.10
C ILE A 83 -12.38 -11.78 -1.24
N ASP A 84 -13.41 -12.62 -1.13
CA ASP A 84 -14.56 -12.36 -0.25
C ASP A 84 -14.13 -12.47 1.23
N LYS A 85 -13.47 -13.57 1.58
CA LYS A 85 -12.95 -13.82 2.92
C LYS A 85 -11.47 -14.18 2.84
N TRP A 86 -10.61 -13.35 3.43
CA TRP A 86 -9.17 -13.56 3.39
C TRP A 86 -8.74 -14.76 4.28
N ASP A 87 -7.95 -15.63 3.68
CA ASP A 87 -7.24 -16.72 4.34
C ASP A 87 -5.80 -16.78 3.81
N PRO A 88 -4.79 -17.11 4.64
CA PRO A 88 -3.41 -17.08 4.21
C PRO A 88 -3.08 -18.10 3.11
N GLU A 89 -3.61 -19.32 3.19
CA GLU A 89 -3.33 -20.35 2.18
C GLU A 89 -4.09 -20.08 0.88
N LEU A 90 -5.34 -19.61 0.98
CA LEU A 90 -6.11 -19.14 -0.18
C LEU A 90 -5.37 -18.03 -0.93
N ALA A 91 -4.80 -17.05 -0.20
CA ALA A 91 -4.07 -15.96 -0.83
C ALA A 91 -2.84 -16.46 -1.61
N LEU A 92 -2.07 -17.40 -1.05
CA LEU A 92 -0.93 -18.01 -1.74
C LEU A 92 -1.37 -18.79 -2.99
N GLY A 93 -2.44 -19.58 -2.87
CA GLY A 93 -3.00 -20.33 -4.00
C GLY A 93 -3.50 -19.43 -5.14
N LEU A 94 -4.13 -18.30 -4.82
CA LEU A 94 -4.57 -17.34 -5.84
C LEU A 94 -3.40 -16.61 -6.50
N ILE A 95 -2.31 -16.34 -5.76
CA ILE A 95 -1.09 -15.75 -6.35
C ILE A 95 -0.52 -16.69 -7.41
N GLU A 96 -0.40 -17.97 -7.11
CA GLU A 96 0.08 -18.98 -8.06
C GLU A 96 -0.90 -19.14 -9.24
N GLN A 97 -2.16 -19.45 -8.95
CA GLN A 97 -3.19 -19.76 -9.95
C GLN A 97 -3.36 -18.67 -11.00
N HIS A 98 -3.35 -17.41 -10.56
CA HIS A 98 -3.61 -16.27 -11.44
C HIS A 98 -2.34 -15.52 -11.83
N ARG A 99 -1.16 -16.02 -11.46
CA ARG A 99 0.11 -15.35 -11.72
C ARG A 99 0.10 -13.89 -11.25
N VAL A 100 -0.35 -13.65 -10.02
CA VAL A 100 -0.47 -12.31 -9.44
C VAL A 100 0.90 -11.62 -9.46
N THR A 101 0.92 -10.39 -9.96
CA THR A 101 2.14 -9.60 -10.06
C THR A 101 2.29 -8.58 -8.93
N ASN A 102 1.16 -8.11 -8.39
CA ASN A 102 1.19 -7.11 -7.33
C ASN A 102 0.02 -7.27 -6.36
N THR A 103 0.24 -6.88 -5.10
CA THR A 103 -0.79 -6.96 -4.06
C THR A 103 -0.55 -5.95 -2.95
N PHE A 104 -1.62 -5.64 -2.21
CA PHE A 104 -1.59 -4.88 -0.97
C PHE A 104 -1.99 -5.77 0.21
N MET A 105 -1.21 -5.75 1.28
CA MET A 105 -1.48 -6.48 2.51
C MET A 105 -1.27 -5.60 3.75
N VAL A 106 -1.68 -6.10 4.90
CA VAL A 106 -1.40 -5.48 6.20
C VAL A 106 -0.51 -6.39 7.05
N PRO A 107 0.26 -5.87 8.02
CA PRO A 107 1.23 -6.67 8.78
C PRO A 107 0.64 -7.91 9.47
N THR A 108 -0.62 -7.87 9.90
CA THR A 108 -1.31 -9.04 10.46
C THR A 108 -1.47 -10.18 9.47
N MET A 109 -1.59 -9.88 8.18
CA MET A 109 -1.60 -10.90 7.11
C MET A 109 -0.23 -11.56 6.98
N PHE A 110 0.85 -10.79 7.04
CA PHE A 110 2.22 -11.33 7.06
C PHE A 110 2.43 -12.30 8.21
N VAL A 111 2.04 -11.90 9.42
CA VAL A 111 2.11 -12.78 10.60
C VAL A 111 1.34 -14.09 10.40
N ARG A 112 0.15 -14.02 9.81
CA ARG A 112 -0.67 -15.22 9.55
C ARG A 112 -0.08 -16.12 8.46
N ILE A 113 0.48 -15.54 7.40
CA ILE A 113 1.17 -16.29 6.35
C ILE A 113 2.42 -16.96 6.92
N LEU A 114 3.25 -16.26 7.70
CA LEU A 114 4.46 -16.80 8.31
C LEU A 114 4.18 -17.89 9.36
N LYS A 115 2.97 -17.92 9.95
CA LYS A 115 2.52 -19.00 10.84
C LYS A 115 2.14 -20.29 10.11
N LEU A 116 1.94 -20.25 8.80
CA LEU A 116 1.80 -21.49 8.04
C LEU A 116 3.10 -22.28 8.11
N PRO A 117 3.05 -23.63 8.22
CA PRO A 117 4.23 -24.47 8.11
C PRO A 117 5.04 -24.15 6.85
N GLU A 118 6.36 -24.26 6.95
CA GLU A 118 7.23 -23.95 5.81
C GLU A 118 6.93 -24.85 4.61
N GLU A 119 6.65 -26.12 4.85
CA GLU A 119 6.26 -27.09 3.81
C GLU A 119 4.93 -26.72 3.13
N VAL A 120 4.03 -25.99 3.79
CA VAL A 120 2.80 -25.48 3.17
C VAL A 120 3.14 -24.28 2.29
N ARG A 121 3.92 -23.32 2.80
CA ARG A 121 4.32 -22.14 2.04
C ARG A 121 5.14 -22.49 0.80
N ALA A 122 5.99 -23.53 0.89
CA ALA A 122 6.84 -24.00 -0.20
C ALA A 122 6.07 -24.70 -1.34
N ARG A 123 4.79 -25.01 -1.16
CA ARG A 123 3.97 -25.65 -2.23
C ARG A 123 3.59 -24.67 -3.34
N TYR A 124 3.61 -23.37 -3.06
CA TYR A 124 3.08 -22.34 -3.96
C TYR A 124 4.18 -21.63 -4.74
N ASP A 125 4.02 -21.52 -6.05
CA ASP A 125 4.89 -20.72 -6.91
C ASP A 125 4.48 -19.24 -6.84
N LEU A 126 5.26 -18.46 -6.12
CA LEU A 126 5.06 -17.01 -5.96
C LEU A 126 5.96 -16.19 -6.89
N SER A 127 6.65 -16.80 -7.85
CA SER A 127 7.65 -16.15 -8.71
C SER A 127 7.07 -15.05 -9.61
N SER A 128 5.76 -15.03 -9.82
CA SER A 128 5.09 -13.96 -10.57
C SER A 128 4.98 -12.65 -9.79
N LEU A 129 5.05 -12.72 -8.44
CA LEU A 129 4.86 -11.56 -7.59
C LEU A 129 6.10 -10.67 -7.62
N THR A 130 5.95 -9.45 -8.09
CA THR A 130 7.03 -8.47 -8.24
C THR A 130 6.91 -7.30 -7.27
N VAL A 131 5.70 -7.05 -6.75
CA VAL A 131 5.42 -5.95 -5.84
C VAL A 131 4.45 -6.39 -4.74
N MET A 132 4.86 -6.25 -3.49
CA MET A 132 4.01 -6.42 -2.33
C MET A 132 4.07 -5.17 -1.46
N ILE A 133 2.97 -4.43 -1.41
CA ILE A 133 2.87 -3.20 -0.62
C ILE A 133 2.21 -3.52 0.71
N HIS A 134 2.73 -2.98 1.80
CA HIS A 134 2.05 -3.03 3.09
C HIS A 134 1.96 -1.65 3.75
N ALA A 135 0.93 -1.47 4.56
CA ALA A 135 0.66 -0.24 5.28
C ALA A 135 -0.34 -0.47 6.43
N ALA A 136 -0.91 0.59 6.96
CA ALA A 136 -2.02 0.65 7.91
C ALA A 136 -1.68 0.27 9.35
N ALA A 137 -0.54 -0.31 9.62
CA ALA A 137 -0.04 -0.58 10.97
C ALA A 137 1.49 -0.70 10.97
N PRO A 138 2.17 -0.48 12.10
CA PRO A 138 3.58 -0.81 12.23
C PRO A 138 3.82 -2.30 11.94
N CYS A 139 4.81 -2.59 11.10
CA CYS A 139 5.23 -3.96 10.85
C CYS A 139 6.38 -4.32 11.80
N PRO A 140 6.23 -5.33 12.68
CA PRO A 140 7.32 -5.73 13.56
C PRO A 140 8.56 -6.10 12.74
N PRO A 141 9.76 -5.60 13.11
CA PRO A 141 10.98 -5.87 12.35
C PRO A 141 11.23 -7.34 12.04
N PRO A 142 11.10 -8.30 12.99
CA PRO A 142 11.31 -9.71 12.68
C PRO A 142 10.32 -10.28 11.64
N VAL A 143 9.10 -9.75 11.60
CA VAL A 143 8.09 -10.16 10.61
C VAL A 143 8.48 -9.67 9.22
N LYS A 144 8.91 -8.40 9.12
CA LYS A 144 9.32 -7.82 7.84
C LYS A 144 10.61 -8.46 7.32
N GLU A 145 11.58 -8.72 8.20
CA GLU A 145 12.80 -9.47 7.86
C GLU A 145 12.48 -10.85 7.29
N ALA A 146 11.60 -11.60 7.97
CA ALA A 146 11.21 -12.94 7.52
C ALA A 146 10.49 -12.89 6.15
N MET A 147 9.64 -11.91 5.91
CA MET A 147 8.98 -11.73 4.61
C MET A 147 9.98 -11.38 3.52
N ILE A 148 10.94 -10.48 3.78
CA ILE A 148 11.99 -10.11 2.82
C ILE A 148 12.91 -11.32 2.54
N ALA A 149 13.30 -12.07 3.57
CA ALA A 149 14.13 -13.25 3.40
C ALA A 149 13.45 -14.33 2.54
N TRP A 150 12.12 -14.46 2.66
CA TRP A 150 11.34 -15.44 1.90
C TRP A 150 11.03 -15.01 0.47
N LEU A 151 10.57 -13.77 0.28
CA LEU A 151 10.05 -13.29 -1.01
C LEU A 151 11.06 -12.45 -1.80
N GLY A 152 12.19 -12.07 -1.19
CA GLY A 152 13.13 -11.13 -1.80
C GLY A 152 12.72 -9.66 -1.64
N PRO A 153 13.40 -8.75 -2.36
CA PRO A 153 13.26 -7.30 -2.18
C PRO A 153 12.02 -6.71 -2.88
N ILE A 154 10.92 -7.45 -2.91
CA ILE A 154 9.66 -7.01 -3.54
C ILE A 154 8.70 -6.29 -2.57
N LEU A 155 9.09 -6.17 -1.28
CA LEU A 155 8.28 -5.53 -0.26
C LEU A 155 8.50 -4.01 -0.27
N TYR A 156 7.38 -3.29 -0.22
CA TYR A 156 7.33 -1.85 -0.04
C TYR A 156 6.44 -1.51 1.14
N GLU A 157 6.88 -0.58 1.97
CA GLU A 157 6.06 0.00 3.03
C GLU A 157 5.55 1.37 2.60
N SER A 158 4.27 1.64 2.83
CA SER A 158 3.69 2.96 2.70
C SER A 158 3.18 3.42 4.05
N TYR A 159 3.67 4.52 4.54
CA TYR A 159 3.18 5.17 5.76
C TYR A 159 2.37 6.41 5.37
N GLY A 160 1.15 6.49 5.89
CA GLY A 160 0.22 7.59 5.63
C GLY A 160 -1.16 7.27 6.20
N GLY A 161 -2.09 8.18 6.00
CA GLY A 161 -3.47 8.05 6.43
C GLY A 161 -4.46 8.13 5.27
N THR A 162 -5.75 8.08 5.60
CA THR A 162 -6.81 8.32 4.61
C THR A 162 -6.74 9.74 4.06
N GLU A 163 -6.13 10.65 4.79
CA GLU A 163 -5.90 12.06 4.43
C GLU A 163 -4.85 12.24 3.34
N GLY A 164 -3.90 11.31 3.23
CA GLY A 164 -2.84 11.39 2.22
C GLY A 164 -1.67 10.44 2.46
N ALA A 165 -0.79 10.36 1.45
CA ALA A 165 0.47 9.65 1.55
C ALA A 165 1.49 10.44 2.37
N GLY A 166 2.31 9.73 3.15
CA GLY A 166 3.42 10.30 3.91
C GLY A 166 4.77 9.88 3.34
N THR A 167 5.16 8.61 3.56
CA THR A 167 6.43 8.06 3.11
C THR A 167 6.26 6.78 2.32
N THR A 168 7.31 6.40 1.61
CA THR A 168 7.46 5.06 1.01
C THR A 168 8.85 4.53 1.30
N CYS A 169 8.96 3.22 1.54
CA CYS A 169 10.21 2.54 1.87
C CYS A 169 10.31 1.23 1.09
N SER A 170 11.36 1.04 0.31
CA SER A 170 11.65 -0.26 -0.31
C SER A 170 12.28 -1.23 0.69
N ALA A 171 12.31 -2.51 0.33
CA ALA A 171 12.99 -3.53 1.14
C ALA A 171 14.47 -3.21 1.33
N GLU A 172 15.16 -2.74 0.30
CA GLU A 172 16.58 -2.37 0.36
C GLU A 172 16.83 -1.19 1.31
N GLN A 173 16.00 -0.15 1.24
CA GLN A 173 16.08 1.00 2.16
C GLN A 173 15.83 0.55 3.60
N TRP A 174 14.86 -0.32 3.79
CA TRP A 174 14.52 -0.83 5.12
C TRP A 174 15.65 -1.70 5.70
N LEU A 175 16.29 -2.55 4.89
CA LEU A 175 17.42 -3.39 5.32
C LEU A 175 18.65 -2.55 5.75
N GLN A 176 18.83 -1.35 5.14
CA GLN A 176 19.87 -0.43 5.57
C GLN A 176 19.58 0.26 6.91
N LYS A 177 18.28 0.46 7.22
CA LYS A 177 17.84 1.10 8.47
C LYS A 177 16.54 0.45 8.95
N PRO A 178 16.62 -0.73 9.62
CA PRO A 178 15.45 -1.42 10.14
C PRO A 178 14.58 -0.52 11.03
N GLY A 179 13.26 -0.58 10.83
CA GLY A 179 12.29 0.27 11.55
C GLY A 179 11.98 1.60 10.85
N THR A 180 12.71 1.97 9.79
CA THR A 180 12.36 3.16 9.00
C THR A 180 11.06 2.95 8.21
N VAL A 181 10.29 4.02 8.05
CA VAL A 181 9.15 4.07 7.10
C VAL A 181 9.53 4.75 5.77
N GLY A 182 10.81 5.06 5.60
CA GLY A 182 11.36 5.65 4.38
C GLY A 182 11.28 7.18 4.30
N PRO A 183 11.76 7.75 3.20
CA PRO A 183 11.72 9.18 2.94
C PRO A 183 10.29 9.64 2.59
N PRO A 184 10.03 10.95 2.69
CA PRO A 184 8.79 11.53 2.19
C PRO A 184 8.50 11.14 0.75
N ALA A 185 7.25 10.84 0.45
CA ALA A 185 6.80 10.59 -0.92
C ALA A 185 6.97 11.85 -1.79
N PRO A 186 7.11 11.71 -3.11
CA PRO A 186 7.25 12.86 -4.00
C PRO A 186 6.15 13.92 -3.79
N GLY A 187 6.56 15.16 -3.57
CA GLY A 187 5.64 16.28 -3.31
C GLY A 187 5.12 16.38 -1.86
N VAL A 188 5.59 15.51 -0.96
CA VAL A 188 5.23 15.54 0.47
C VAL A 188 6.36 16.18 1.28
N THR A 189 5.99 17.06 2.20
CA THR A 189 6.91 17.60 3.22
C THR A 189 6.49 17.07 4.58
N ILE A 190 7.43 16.43 5.28
CA ILE A 190 7.23 15.93 6.65
C ILE A 190 8.08 16.77 7.60
N LYS A 191 7.48 17.24 8.67
CA LYS A 191 8.13 17.98 9.73
C LYS A 191 7.83 17.32 11.07
N ILE A 192 8.80 17.33 11.95
CA ILE A 192 8.68 16.79 13.32
C ILE A 192 8.66 17.96 14.29
N PHE A 193 7.77 17.91 15.24
CA PHE A 193 7.60 18.95 16.26
C PHE A 193 7.76 18.37 17.66
N ASP A 194 8.21 19.19 18.61
CA ASP A 194 8.12 18.88 20.02
C ASP A 194 6.70 19.13 20.56
N ASP A 195 6.50 18.85 21.86
CA ASP A 195 5.20 19.03 22.53
C ASP A 195 4.78 20.51 22.61
N ASP A 196 5.72 21.45 22.50
CA ASP A 196 5.48 22.89 22.49
C ASP A 196 5.21 23.43 21.07
N GLY A 197 5.25 22.60 20.05
CA GLY A 197 5.02 22.96 18.65
C GLY A 197 6.21 23.59 17.94
N LYS A 198 7.42 23.46 18.49
CA LYS A 198 8.66 23.89 17.85
C LYS A 198 9.14 22.81 16.87
N GLU A 199 9.48 23.22 15.66
CA GLU A 199 10.07 22.31 14.65
C GLU A 199 11.43 21.81 15.12
N LEU A 200 11.62 20.49 15.09
CA LEU A 200 12.83 19.79 15.50
C LEU A 200 13.76 19.51 14.31
N GLY A 201 15.05 19.42 14.63
CA GLY A 201 16.09 19.10 13.67
C GLY A 201 16.29 17.60 13.46
N VAL A 202 17.22 17.26 12.56
CA VAL A 202 17.59 15.88 12.25
C VAL A 202 18.19 15.20 13.50
N GLY A 203 17.64 14.03 13.86
CA GLY A 203 18.09 13.24 15.01
C GLY A 203 17.37 13.55 16.32
N GLU A 204 16.51 14.56 16.35
CA GLU A 204 15.64 14.85 17.50
C GLU A 204 14.35 14.02 17.41
N ILE A 205 13.79 13.69 18.58
CA ILE A 205 12.58 12.85 18.69
C ILE A 205 11.39 13.75 19.01
N GLY A 206 10.34 13.60 18.24
CA GLY A 206 9.08 14.33 18.41
C GLY A 206 7.93 13.66 17.65
N SER A 207 6.83 14.38 17.43
CA SER A 207 5.63 13.91 16.74
C SER A 207 5.26 14.79 15.52
#